data_57b2de011c1c402fb87bd21f69add903
#
_entry.id   57b2de011c1c402fb87bd21f69add903
#
_cell.length_a   1.000
_cell.length_b   1.000
_cell.length_c   1.000
_cell.angle_alpha   90.00
_cell.angle_beta   90.00
_cell.angle_gamma   90.00
#
_symmetry.space_group_name_H-M   'P 1'
#
loop_
_entity.id
_entity.type
_entity.pdbx_description
1 polymer ?
#
loop_
_entity_poly.entity_id
_entity_poly.type
_entity_poly.pdbx_seq_one_letter_code
_entity_poly.pdbx_strand_id
1 'polypeptide(L)'
;MTEPHTPDRGLYFFVAAAALMAVVHLLPTPAPLERSGELIALTVQGKTCLAILLFAVTLWVTEAMPFPATSLLVLILIPAFGITDFASAVRAGFGNPLVVFFIGVLFLSTGFTISGLGTRMVLHVLRLAGTRTDRVLLGFITAGALLSMWITDMAVAAVMLPLGVGVLKDAGLQPLKSNYGRSLMISCAYGPLIGGIATPAGTAANLIALSYLEELAGLSISFGQWMLLGVPAALLMIPLGWWLLLRLFPPELERLPFEAADIEAKLAALGPLEPVERKTLVIFAVTITAWLVTPWLADLTGGRVDPPVQAVALLGGLTLFLPTIRVMSWKEAQQNMDWGGVMLIVAGLSLGLVVFETGAARWLAQLLLGNLILVPALLRPFVIVLAVAMLHLLFSSNTVTGSLIMPILLALAIDLGLDA
;
A
#
# COMPACT_ATOMS: atom_id res chain seq x y z
N MET A 1 -4.38 17.85 13.45
CA MET A 1 -3.61 18.60 14.47
C MET A 1 -2.19 18.08 14.35
N THR A 2 -1.33 18.84 13.70
CA THR A 2 0.11 18.57 13.65
C THR A 2 0.67 19.03 14.98
N GLU A 3 1.13 18.08 15.81
CA GLU A 3 2.02 18.46 16.92
C GLU A 3 3.21 19.24 16.33
N PRO A 4 3.63 20.34 16.95
CA PRO A 4 4.82 21.03 16.52
C PRO A 4 6.00 20.07 16.72
N HIS A 5 6.55 19.56 15.62
CA HIS A 5 7.85 18.91 15.66
C HIS A 5 8.81 19.88 16.30
N THR A 6 9.34 19.54 17.48
CA THR A 6 10.42 20.33 18.06
C THR A 6 11.57 20.27 17.06
N PRO A 7 12.03 21.43 16.52
CA PRO A 7 13.03 21.49 15.45
C PRO A 7 14.29 20.68 15.74
N ASP A 8 14.63 20.55 17.00
CA ASP A 8 15.80 19.83 17.48
C ASP A 8 15.79 18.32 17.26
N ARG A 9 14.61 17.66 17.35
CA ARG A 9 14.54 16.20 17.16
C ARG A 9 14.70 15.79 15.70
N GLY A 10 14.06 16.50 14.77
CA GLY A 10 14.19 16.22 13.33
C GLY A 10 15.63 16.38 12.84
N LEU A 11 16.30 17.48 13.25
CA LEU A 11 17.70 17.71 12.91
C LEU A 11 18.62 16.62 13.49
N TYR A 12 18.38 16.18 14.72
CA TYR A 12 19.14 15.10 15.33
C TYR A 12 19.05 13.80 14.52
N PHE A 13 17.86 13.37 14.15
CA PHE A 13 17.66 12.15 13.36
C PHE A 13 18.24 12.28 11.93
N PHE A 14 18.13 13.46 11.33
CA PHE A 14 18.75 13.71 10.03
C PHE A 14 20.28 13.59 10.10
N VAL A 15 20.91 14.23 11.09
CA VAL A 15 22.35 14.14 11.29
C VAL A 15 22.77 12.71 11.62
N ALA A 16 22.02 12.00 12.45
CA ALA A 16 22.28 10.61 12.78
C ALA A 16 22.19 9.71 11.52
N ALA A 17 21.18 9.91 10.68
CA ALA A 17 21.02 9.17 9.41
C ALA A 17 22.19 9.47 8.45
N ALA A 18 22.59 10.74 8.32
CA ALA A 18 23.73 11.15 7.48
C ALA A 18 25.05 10.57 8.01
N ALA A 19 25.27 10.60 9.32
CA ALA A 19 26.44 9.99 9.95
C ALA A 19 26.47 8.47 9.73
N LEU A 20 25.34 7.79 9.88
CA LEU A 20 25.22 6.35 9.65
C LEU A 20 25.51 6.01 8.19
N MET A 21 24.97 6.76 7.24
CA MET A 21 25.26 6.62 5.81
C MET A 21 26.77 6.80 5.54
N ALA A 22 27.39 7.86 6.10
CA ALA A 22 28.80 8.13 5.94
C ALA A 22 29.67 7.00 6.52
N VAL A 23 29.33 6.50 7.71
CA VAL A 23 30.03 5.37 8.34
C VAL A 23 29.98 4.14 7.43
N VAL A 24 28.79 3.73 6.96
CA VAL A 24 28.63 2.55 6.09
C VAL A 24 29.38 2.76 4.76
N HIS A 25 29.34 3.97 4.20
CA HIS A 25 30.03 4.27 2.95
C HIS A 25 31.57 4.20 3.09
N LEU A 26 32.12 4.69 4.20
CA LEU A 26 33.57 4.76 4.45
C LEU A 26 34.16 3.43 4.95
N LEU A 27 33.37 2.56 5.57
CA LEU A 27 33.85 1.25 5.98
C LEU A 27 34.33 0.43 4.78
N PRO A 28 35.32 -0.47 4.97
CA PRO A 28 35.69 -1.41 3.91
C PRO A 28 34.50 -2.31 3.53
N THR A 29 34.53 -2.83 2.31
CA THR A 29 33.54 -3.84 1.90
C THR A 29 33.70 -5.08 2.79
N PRO A 30 32.58 -5.70 3.27
CA PRO A 30 32.68 -6.91 4.05
C PRO A 30 33.30 -8.06 3.24
N ALA A 31 33.83 -9.06 3.93
CA ALA A 31 34.31 -10.27 3.27
C ALA A 31 33.18 -10.95 2.48
N PRO A 32 33.50 -11.56 1.33
CA PRO A 32 32.51 -12.30 0.57
C PRO A 32 31.83 -13.37 1.41
N LEU A 33 30.53 -13.55 1.19
CA LEU A 33 29.75 -14.62 1.81
C LEU A 33 29.95 -15.88 1.00
N GLU A 34 30.39 -16.96 1.64
CA GLU A 34 30.43 -18.28 1.02
C GLU A 34 29.10 -18.98 1.23
N ARG A 35 28.36 -19.25 0.15
CA ARG A 35 27.08 -19.95 0.17
C ARG A 35 27.00 -20.94 -0.97
N SER A 36 26.65 -22.19 -0.67
CA SER A 36 26.49 -23.26 -1.67
C SER A 36 27.68 -23.42 -2.65
N GLY A 37 28.91 -23.10 -2.18
CA GLY A 37 30.12 -23.16 -3.00
C GLY A 37 30.35 -21.93 -3.90
N GLU A 38 29.51 -20.89 -3.81
CA GLU A 38 29.68 -19.61 -4.50
C GLU A 38 30.11 -18.51 -3.52
N LEU A 39 31.03 -17.64 -3.97
CA LEU A 39 31.47 -16.45 -3.23
C LEU A 39 30.66 -15.26 -3.67
N ILE A 40 29.79 -14.74 -2.80
CA ILE A 40 28.95 -13.59 -3.03
C ILE A 40 29.60 -12.37 -2.40
N ALA A 41 30.23 -11.52 -3.21
CA ALA A 41 30.90 -10.31 -2.78
C ALA A 41 29.95 -9.10 -2.89
N LEU A 42 29.97 -8.24 -1.86
CA LEU A 42 29.33 -6.94 -1.95
C LEU A 42 30.26 -5.96 -2.69
N THR A 43 29.79 -5.42 -3.82
CA THR A 43 30.55 -4.41 -4.57
C THR A 43 30.62 -3.09 -3.80
N VAL A 44 31.58 -2.22 -4.15
CA VAL A 44 31.68 -0.86 -3.56
C VAL A 44 30.40 -0.06 -3.86
N GLN A 45 29.88 -0.18 -5.09
CA GLN A 45 28.62 0.47 -5.45
C GLN A 45 27.45 -0.11 -4.68
N GLY A 46 27.36 -1.44 -4.54
CA GLY A 46 26.33 -2.10 -3.75
C GLY A 46 26.36 -1.67 -2.28
N LYS A 47 27.56 -1.57 -1.68
CA LYS A 47 27.70 -1.04 -0.32
C LYS A 47 27.21 0.41 -0.21
N THR A 48 27.52 1.24 -1.20
CA THR A 48 27.05 2.63 -1.25
C THR A 48 25.52 2.71 -1.41
N CYS A 49 24.92 1.84 -2.24
CA CYS A 49 23.47 1.70 -2.31
C CYS A 49 22.86 1.35 -0.94
N LEU A 50 23.46 0.41 -0.21
CA LEU A 50 22.99 0.06 1.13
C LEU A 50 23.14 1.22 2.13
N ALA A 51 24.18 2.04 1.99
CA ALA A 51 24.33 3.24 2.80
C ALA A 51 23.21 4.26 2.54
N ILE A 52 22.87 4.52 1.25
CA ILE A 52 21.75 5.38 0.87
C ILE A 52 20.40 4.77 1.31
N LEU A 53 20.24 3.46 1.16
CA LEU A 53 19.06 2.74 1.64
C LEU A 53 18.85 2.95 3.14
N LEU A 54 19.90 2.75 3.93
CA LEU A 54 19.85 2.92 5.38
C LEU A 54 19.54 4.37 5.79
N PHE A 55 20.09 5.34 5.08
CA PHE A 55 19.76 6.75 5.23
C PHE A 55 18.28 7.01 4.97
N ALA A 56 17.77 6.58 3.82
CA ALA A 56 16.37 6.77 3.43
C ALA A 56 15.42 6.11 4.45
N VAL A 57 15.72 4.86 4.83
CA VAL A 57 14.94 4.12 5.84
C VAL A 57 14.91 4.87 7.17
N THR A 58 16.06 5.34 7.63
CA THR A 58 16.14 6.08 8.91
C THR A 58 15.27 7.33 8.87
N LEU A 59 15.29 8.10 7.76
CA LEU A 59 14.45 9.28 7.61
C LEU A 59 12.97 8.95 7.48
N TRP A 60 12.61 7.87 6.78
CA TRP A 60 11.22 7.43 6.65
C TRP A 60 10.64 6.90 7.96
N VAL A 61 11.43 6.14 8.75
CA VAL A 61 10.98 5.59 10.04
C VAL A 61 10.86 6.67 11.11
N THR A 62 11.80 7.62 11.13
CA THR A 62 11.81 8.70 12.13
C THR A 62 10.94 9.90 11.76
N GLU A 63 10.46 9.94 10.49
CA GLU A 63 9.74 11.08 9.92
C GLU A 63 10.50 12.41 10.11
N ALA A 64 11.84 12.34 10.18
CA ALA A 64 12.70 13.51 10.36
C ALA A 64 12.59 14.53 9.21
N MET A 65 12.23 14.04 8.03
CA MET A 65 11.83 14.84 6.86
C MET A 65 10.50 14.31 6.31
N PRO A 66 9.69 15.16 5.67
CA PRO A 66 8.52 14.70 4.94
C PRO A 66 8.87 13.61 3.92
N PHE A 67 8.04 12.57 3.81
CA PHE A 67 8.27 11.46 2.86
C PHE A 67 8.61 11.92 1.44
N PRO A 68 7.91 12.91 0.83
CA PRO A 68 8.25 13.40 -0.50
C PRO A 68 9.64 14.00 -0.60
N ALA A 69 10.06 14.76 0.41
CA ALA A 69 11.36 15.41 0.43
C ALA A 69 12.51 14.41 0.56
N THR A 70 12.35 13.41 1.44
CA THR A 70 13.30 12.29 1.55
C THR A 70 13.39 11.52 0.23
N SER A 71 12.26 11.26 -0.42
CA SER A 71 12.18 10.56 -1.69
C SER A 71 12.94 11.30 -2.80
N LEU A 72 12.76 12.61 -2.93
CA LEU A 72 13.50 13.42 -3.89
C LEU A 72 15.00 13.49 -3.56
N LEU A 73 15.36 13.52 -2.28
CA LEU A 73 16.76 13.49 -1.85
C LEU A 73 17.45 12.18 -2.25
N VAL A 74 16.77 11.04 -2.13
CA VAL A 74 17.28 9.74 -2.58
C VAL A 74 17.64 9.77 -4.06
N LEU A 75 16.78 10.36 -4.92
CA LEU A 75 17.04 10.48 -6.36
C LEU A 75 18.30 11.31 -6.67
N ILE A 76 18.66 12.26 -5.78
CA ILE A 76 19.89 13.05 -5.91
C ILE A 76 21.10 12.27 -5.40
N LEU A 77 20.96 11.53 -4.29
CA LEU A 77 22.06 10.79 -3.69
C LEU A 77 22.56 9.65 -4.59
N ILE A 78 21.68 8.96 -5.31
CA ILE A 78 22.06 7.87 -6.22
C ILE A 78 23.14 8.33 -7.23
N PRO A 79 22.94 9.38 -8.05
CA PRO A 79 23.97 9.87 -8.96
C PRO A 79 25.10 10.62 -8.27
N ALA A 80 24.85 11.32 -7.17
CA ALA A 80 25.90 12.04 -6.42
C ALA A 80 26.99 11.09 -5.90
N PHE A 81 26.63 9.86 -5.56
CA PHE A 81 27.58 8.82 -5.17
C PHE A 81 28.04 7.93 -6.33
N GLY A 82 27.76 8.30 -7.58
CA GLY A 82 28.26 7.62 -8.77
C GLY A 82 27.70 6.21 -9.00
N ILE A 83 26.49 5.92 -8.48
CA ILE A 83 25.86 4.60 -8.66
C ILE A 83 25.31 4.48 -10.09
N THR A 84 24.53 5.46 -10.53
CA THR A 84 24.08 5.61 -11.92
C THR A 84 23.96 7.09 -12.27
N ASP A 85 23.71 7.44 -13.53
CA ASP A 85 23.49 8.83 -13.92
C ASP A 85 22.10 9.34 -13.47
N PHE A 86 21.95 10.67 -13.37
CA PHE A 86 20.73 11.31 -12.89
C PHE A 86 19.51 10.99 -13.77
N ALA A 87 19.69 10.95 -15.10
CA ALA A 87 18.59 10.66 -16.01
C ALA A 87 18.08 9.23 -15.85
N SER A 88 18.97 8.28 -15.64
CA SER A 88 18.62 6.87 -15.38
C SER A 88 17.91 6.72 -14.04
N ALA A 89 18.41 7.35 -12.96
CA ALA A 89 17.75 7.33 -11.66
C ALA A 89 16.32 7.91 -11.73
N VAL A 90 16.15 9.05 -12.40
CA VAL A 90 14.82 9.69 -12.56
C VAL A 90 13.91 8.85 -13.45
N ARG A 91 14.44 8.26 -14.53
CA ARG A 91 13.66 7.43 -15.46
C ARG A 91 13.14 6.16 -14.80
N ALA A 92 13.92 5.52 -13.96
CA ALA A 92 13.53 4.32 -13.21
C ALA A 92 12.31 4.57 -12.32
N GLY A 93 12.20 5.76 -11.72
CA GLY A 93 11.06 6.15 -10.90
C GLY A 93 9.95 6.83 -11.70
N PHE A 94 10.16 8.09 -12.10
CA PHE A 94 9.12 8.89 -12.78
C PHE A 94 8.70 8.34 -14.16
N GLY A 95 9.60 7.64 -14.85
CA GLY A 95 9.30 7.02 -16.15
C GLY A 95 8.54 5.70 -16.06
N ASN A 96 8.35 5.15 -14.87
CA ASN A 96 7.67 3.88 -14.70
C ASN A 96 6.15 4.02 -14.93
N PRO A 97 5.53 3.22 -15.82
CA PRO A 97 4.11 3.30 -16.12
C PRO A 97 3.20 3.10 -14.89
N LEU A 98 3.65 2.39 -13.87
CA LEU A 98 2.86 2.18 -12.65
C LEU A 98 2.70 3.43 -11.80
N VAL A 99 3.59 4.42 -11.93
CA VAL A 99 3.39 5.75 -11.32
C VAL A 99 2.17 6.43 -11.95
N VAL A 100 2.01 6.32 -13.27
CA VAL A 100 0.83 6.83 -14.00
C VAL A 100 -0.44 6.10 -13.58
N PHE A 101 -0.36 4.77 -13.44
CA PHE A 101 -1.46 3.96 -12.90
C PHE A 101 -1.89 4.46 -11.53
N PHE A 102 -0.94 4.65 -10.62
CA PHE A 102 -1.21 5.10 -9.26
C PHE A 102 -1.86 6.49 -9.23
N ILE A 103 -1.39 7.42 -10.05
CA ILE A 103 -2.03 8.74 -10.18
C ILE A 103 -3.49 8.60 -10.63
N GLY A 104 -3.78 7.72 -11.60
CA GLY A 104 -5.14 7.42 -12.03
C GLY A 104 -6.01 6.85 -10.90
N VAL A 105 -5.47 5.90 -10.13
CA VAL A 105 -6.14 5.33 -8.95
C VAL A 105 -6.37 6.38 -7.87
N LEU A 106 -5.41 7.29 -7.64
CA LEU A 106 -5.57 8.38 -6.67
C LEU A 106 -6.66 9.37 -7.10
N PHE A 107 -6.80 9.69 -8.40
CA PHE A 107 -7.93 10.48 -8.88
C PHE A 107 -9.27 9.77 -8.62
N LEU A 108 -9.36 8.49 -8.95
CA LEU A 108 -10.55 7.69 -8.67
C LEU A 108 -10.87 7.69 -7.17
N SER A 109 -9.89 7.37 -6.34
CA SER A 109 -10.03 7.32 -4.87
C SER A 109 -10.49 8.67 -4.28
N THR A 110 -9.90 9.76 -4.74
CA THR A 110 -10.27 11.12 -4.32
C THR A 110 -11.70 11.46 -4.74
N GLY A 111 -12.08 11.18 -5.99
CA GLY A 111 -13.44 11.39 -6.48
C GLY A 111 -14.47 10.55 -5.72
N PHE A 112 -14.13 9.31 -5.38
CA PHE A 112 -14.97 8.45 -4.56
C PHE A 112 -15.21 9.04 -3.17
N THR A 113 -14.14 9.54 -2.53
CA THR A 113 -14.21 10.14 -1.19
C THR A 113 -15.03 11.45 -1.22
N ILE A 114 -14.77 12.33 -2.17
CA ILE A 114 -15.46 13.63 -2.31
C ILE A 114 -16.95 13.43 -2.64
N SER A 115 -17.29 12.42 -3.43
CA SER A 115 -18.70 12.16 -3.80
C SER A 115 -19.59 11.74 -2.63
N GLY A 116 -19.03 11.31 -1.49
CA GLY A 116 -19.78 10.77 -0.36
C GLY A 116 -20.24 9.32 -0.52
N LEU A 117 -19.97 8.71 -1.68
CA LEU A 117 -20.39 7.34 -2.00
C LEU A 117 -19.84 6.32 -0.97
N GLY A 118 -18.62 6.52 -0.47
CA GLY A 118 -18.01 5.67 0.55
C GLY A 118 -18.84 5.61 1.83
N THR A 119 -19.25 6.76 2.35
CA THR A 119 -20.10 6.85 3.55
C THR A 119 -21.41 6.10 3.37
N ARG A 120 -22.08 6.29 2.22
CA ARG A 120 -23.32 5.59 1.89
C ARG A 120 -23.13 4.08 1.85
N MET A 121 -22.06 3.58 1.20
CA MET A 121 -21.77 2.15 1.12
C MET A 121 -21.51 1.54 2.51
N VAL A 122 -20.73 2.21 3.36
CA VAL A 122 -20.50 1.76 4.74
C VAL A 122 -21.80 1.68 5.52
N LEU A 123 -22.66 2.69 5.45
CA LEU A 123 -23.96 2.68 6.13
C LEU A 123 -24.88 1.56 5.65
N HIS A 124 -24.84 1.19 4.37
CA HIS A 124 -25.61 0.02 3.87
C HIS A 124 -25.08 -1.28 4.46
N VAL A 125 -23.76 -1.46 4.57
CA VAL A 125 -23.17 -2.65 5.20
C VAL A 125 -23.53 -2.70 6.70
N LEU A 126 -23.50 -1.55 7.40
CA LEU A 126 -23.86 -1.46 8.81
C LEU A 126 -25.36 -1.76 9.02
N ARG A 127 -26.25 -1.33 8.11
CA ARG A 127 -27.64 -1.70 8.15
C ARG A 127 -27.87 -3.21 8.14
N LEU A 128 -27.08 -3.94 7.32
CA LEU A 128 -27.13 -5.40 7.26
C LEU A 128 -26.56 -6.06 8.53
N ALA A 129 -25.57 -5.43 9.16
CA ALA A 129 -24.97 -5.93 10.40
C ALA A 129 -25.91 -5.83 11.61
N GLY A 130 -26.84 -4.87 11.62
CA GLY A 130 -27.77 -4.61 12.72
C GLY A 130 -27.09 -3.97 13.92
N THR A 131 -27.51 -4.33 15.14
CA THR A 131 -27.04 -3.68 16.39
C THR A 131 -26.16 -4.57 17.28
N ARG A 132 -25.94 -5.85 16.90
CA ARG A 132 -25.02 -6.72 17.64
C ARG A 132 -23.58 -6.26 17.44
N THR A 133 -22.85 -6.10 18.55
CA THR A 133 -21.46 -5.59 18.55
C THR A 133 -20.51 -6.43 17.69
N ASP A 134 -20.63 -7.76 17.76
CA ASP A 134 -19.84 -8.70 16.94
C ASP A 134 -20.11 -8.54 15.42
N ARG A 135 -21.38 -8.36 15.05
CA ARG A 135 -21.78 -8.18 13.63
C ARG A 135 -21.41 -6.79 13.12
N VAL A 136 -21.56 -5.75 13.94
CA VAL A 136 -21.13 -4.39 13.57
C VAL A 136 -19.62 -4.36 13.34
N LEU A 137 -18.83 -5.02 14.20
CA LEU A 137 -17.38 -5.16 13.99
C LEU A 137 -17.06 -5.86 12.68
N LEU A 138 -17.73 -6.98 12.37
CA LEU A 138 -17.59 -7.67 11.09
C LEU A 138 -18.00 -6.76 9.92
N GLY A 139 -19.07 -5.99 10.09
CA GLY A 139 -19.54 -5.02 9.10
C GLY A 139 -18.48 -3.95 8.80
N PHE A 140 -17.82 -3.40 9.81
CA PHE A 140 -16.72 -2.46 9.61
C PHE A 140 -15.54 -3.07 8.87
N ILE A 141 -15.07 -4.26 9.28
CA ILE A 141 -13.97 -4.95 8.58
C ILE A 141 -14.36 -5.23 7.12
N THR A 142 -15.57 -5.76 6.90
CA THR A 142 -16.06 -6.11 5.55
C THR A 142 -16.24 -4.88 4.67
N ALA A 143 -16.85 -3.81 5.20
CA ALA A 143 -17.04 -2.56 4.46
C ALA A 143 -15.69 -1.93 4.10
N GLY A 144 -14.77 -1.87 5.06
CA GLY A 144 -13.42 -1.38 4.83
C GLY A 144 -12.69 -2.20 3.76
N ALA A 145 -12.78 -3.53 3.83
CA ALA A 145 -12.16 -4.42 2.86
C ALA A 145 -12.76 -4.27 1.46
N LEU A 146 -14.09 -4.27 1.34
CA LEU A 146 -14.76 -4.13 0.02
C LEU A 146 -14.45 -2.80 -0.66
N LEU A 147 -14.40 -1.72 0.10
CA LEU A 147 -14.04 -0.41 -0.45
C LEU A 147 -12.57 -0.35 -0.86
N SER A 148 -11.68 -0.87 -0.01
CA SER A 148 -10.24 -0.79 -0.25
C SER A 148 -9.72 -1.72 -1.35
N MET A 149 -10.54 -2.62 -1.84
CA MET A 149 -10.23 -3.34 -3.09
C MET A 149 -10.08 -2.39 -4.29
N TRP A 150 -10.76 -1.24 -4.28
CA TRP A 150 -10.90 -0.38 -5.45
C TRP A 150 -10.34 1.03 -5.26
N ILE A 151 -10.16 1.46 -4.01
CA ILE A 151 -9.59 2.74 -3.62
C ILE A 151 -8.53 2.52 -2.55
N THR A 152 -7.64 3.47 -2.38
CA THR A 152 -6.51 3.30 -1.47
C THR A 152 -6.96 3.08 -0.02
N ASP A 153 -6.27 2.20 0.69
CA ASP A 153 -6.50 1.87 2.09
C ASP A 153 -6.55 3.10 3.02
N MET A 154 -5.69 4.09 2.78
CA MET A 154 -5.71 5.36 3.53
C MET A 154 -7.00 6.15 3.32
N ALA A 155 -7.49 6.24 2.09
CA ALA A 155 -8.74 6.96 1.80
C ALA A 155 -9.94 6.27 2.45
N VAL A 156 -9.98 4.93 2.43
CA VAL A 156 -11.04 4.16 3.11
C VAL A 156 -10.97 4.35 4.62
N ALA A 157 -9.79 4.26 5.21
CA ALA A 157 -9.62 4.48 6.65
C ALA A 157 -10.09 5.88 7.07
N ALA A 158 -9.83 6.91 6.25
CA ALA A 158 -10.29 8.27 6.48
C ALA A 158 -11.84 8.39 6.47
N VAL A 159 -12.53 7.60 5.65
CA VAL A 159 -14.02 7.53 5.64
C VAL A 159 -14.53 6.71 6.83
N MET A 160 -13.87 5.60 7.17
CA MET A 160 -14.30 4.67 8.21
C MET A 160 -14.16 5.26 9.62
N LEU A 161 -13.07 6.02 9.86
CA LEU A 161 -12.75 6.53 11.19
C LEU A 161 -13.86 7.44 11.79
N PRO A 162 -14.36 8.47 11.12
CA PRO A 162 -15.44 9.29 11.68
C PRO A 162 -16.74 8.51 11.89
N LEU A 163 -17.03 7.51 11.03
CA LEU A 163 -18.19 6.64 11.22
C LEU A 163 -18.03 5.74 12.45
N GLY A 164 -16.86 5.15 12.66
CA GLY A 164 -16.55 4.37 13.86
C GLY A 164 -16.62 5.19 15.12
N VAL A 165 -16.06 6.40 15.13
CA VAL A 165 -16.17 7.34 16.25
C VAL A 165 -17.62 7.71 16.53
N GLY A 166 -18.42 7.92 15.47
CA GLY A 166 -19.86 8.19 15.59
C GLY A 166 -20.61 7.04 16.27
N VAL A 167 -20.37 5.79 15.85
CA VAL A 167 -20.96 4.59 16.47
C VAL A 167 -20.61 4.48 17.94
N LEU A 168 -19.33 4.74 18.31
CA LEU A 168 -18.91 4.71 19.70
C LEU A 168 -19.54 5.82 20.54
N LYS A 169 -19.66 7.03 19.97
CA LYS A 169 -20.30 8.15 20.64
C LYS A 169 -21.78 7.86 20.92
N ASP A 170 -22.51 7.34 19.92
CA ASP A 170 -23.91 6.96 20.09
C ASP A 170 -24.08 5.84 21.12
N ALA A 171 -23.07 4.97 21.28
CA ALA A 171 -23.04 3.91 22.28
C ALA A 171 -22.55 4.37 23.67
N GLY A 172 -22.16 5.63 23.85
CA GLY A 172 -21.57 6.13 25.10
C GLY A 172 -20.19 5.53 25.42
N LEU A 173 -19.53 4.96 24.43
CA LEU A 173 -18.21 4.32 24.56
C LEU A 173 -17.09 5.25 24.11
N GLN A 174 -15.88 5.06 24.67
CA GLN A 174 -14.70 5.84 24.32
C GLN A 174 -13.71 4.98 23.50
N PRO A 175 -13.17 5.51 22.39
CA PRO A 175 -12.30 4.76 21.47
C PRO A 175 -11.13 4.05 22.12
N LEU A 176 -10.47 4.67 23.10
CA LEU A 176 -9.25 4.14 23.71
C LEU A 176 -9.47 3.51 25.10
N LYS A 177 -10.66 3.66 25.69
CA LYS A 177 -10.93 3.19 27.07
C LYS A 177 -11.74 1.89 27.10
N SER A 178 -12.68 1.70 26.17
CA SER A 178 -13.46 0.47 26.07
C SER A 178 -12.76 -0.56 25.15
N ASN A 179 -12.94 -1.85 25.42
CA ASN A 179 -12.43 -2.91 24.56
C ASN A 179 -13.11 -2.86 23.18
N TYR A 180 -14.43 -2.70 23.16
CA TYR A 180 -15.15 -2.54 21.90
C TYR A 180 -14.69 -1.32 21.12
N GLY A 181 -14.42 -0.20 21.82
CA GLY A 181 -13.87 1.00 21.20
C GLY A 181 -12.51 0.74 20.54
N ARG A 182 -11.62 0.00 21.22
CA ARG A 182 -10.32 -0.39 20.64
C ARG A 182 -10.51 -1.29 19.42
N SER A 183 -11.34 -2.33 19.52
CA SER A 183 -11.55 -3.26 18.40
C SER A 183 -12.18 -2.56 17.19
N LEU A 184 -13.12 -1.65 17.41
CA LEU A 184 -13.78 -0.91 16.32
C LEU A 184 -12.80 0.07 15.66
N MET A 185 -11.97 0.79 16.43
CA MET A 185 -10.96 1.69 15.86
C MET A 185 -9.89 0.92 15.07
N ILE A 186 -9.45 -0.21 15.59
CA ILE A 186 -8.52 -1.10 14.86
C ILE A 186 -9.17 -1.60 13.57
N SER A 187 -10.46 -1.96 13.59
CA SER A 187 -11.16 -2.43 12.39
C SER A 187 -11.27 -1.37 11.30
N CYS A 188 -11.35 -0.08 11.66
CA CYS A 188 -11.33 1.04 10.70
C CYS A 188 -10.02 1.13 9.90
N ALA A 189 -8.91 0.61 10.44
CA ALA A 189 -7.63 0.55 9.77
C ALA A 189 -7.39 -0.83 9.10
N TYR A 190 -7.63 -1.92 9.84
CA TYR A 190 -7.33 -3.27 9.35
C TYR A 190 -8.30 -3.77 8.28
N GLY A 191 -9.57 -3.34 8.30
CA GLY A 191 -10.50 -3.65 7.21
C GLY A 191 -9.96 -3.18 5.86
N PRO A 192 -9.63 -1.88 5.72
CA PRO A 192 -8.97 -1.36 4.52
C PRO A 192 -7.66 -2.08 4.16
N LEU A 193 -6.78 -2.35 5.12
CA LEU A 193 -5.52 -3.06 4.86
C LEU A 193 -5.77 -4.47 4.29
N ILE A 194 -6.74 -5.21 4.83
CA ILE A 194 -7.14 -6.52 4.32
C ILE A 194 -7.66 -6.41 2.89
N GLY A 195 -8.50 -5.43 2.60
CA GLY A 195 -9.04 -5.21 1.26
C GLY A 195 -7.98 -4.75 0.26
N GLY A 196 -7.03 -3.96 0.71
CA GLY A 196 -5.96 -3.40 -0.10
C GLY A 196 -5.11 -4.44 -0.84
N ILE A 197 -4.97 -5.64 -0.30
CA ILE A 197 -4.23 -6.74 -0.96
C ILE A 197 -5.01 -7.38 -2.11
N ALA A 198 -6.32 -7.21 -2.17
CA ALA A 198 -7.19 -7.97 -3.07
C ALA A 198 -7.02 -7.59 -4.55
N THR A 199 -6.66 -6.36 -4.86
CA THR A 199 -6.42 -5.88 -6.23
C THR A 199 -5.16 -5.04 -6.34
N PRO A 200 -4.59 -4.88 -7.53
CA PRO A 200 -3.47 -3.95 -7.75
C PRO A 200 -3.74 -2.52 -7.31
N ALA A 201 -4.98 -2.05 -7.40
CA ALA A 201 -5.38 -0.67 -7.09
C ALA A 201 -5.51 -0.36 -5.59
N GLY A 202 -5.60 -1.37 -4.73
CA GLY A 202 -5.91 -1.20 -3.31
C GLY A 202 -4.79 -0.57 -2.48
N THR A 203 -3.52 -0.80 -2.84
CA THR A 203 -2.37 -0.20 -2.14
C THR A 203 -1.18 -0.01 -3.07
N ALA A 204 -0.37 1.03 -2.79
CA ALA A 204 0.86 1.32 -3.54
C ALA A 204 1.88 0.17 -3.48
N ALA A 205 1.92 -0.59 -2.40
CA ALA A 205 2.82 -1.73 -2.25
C ALA A 205 2.60 -2.81 -3.31
N ASN A 206 1.35 -3.06 -3.73
CA ASN A 206 1.01 -4.02 -4.78
C ASN A 206 1.61 -3.59 -6.13
N LEU A 207 1.56 -2.29 -6.43
CA LEU A 207 2.12 -1.75 -7.67
C LEU A 207 3.63 -1.87 -7.72
N ILE A 208 4.29 -1.61 -6.60
CA ILE A 208 5.74 -1.79 -6.47
C ILE A 208 6.12 -3.26 -6.68
N ALA A 209 5.36 -4.17 -6.09
CA ALA A 209 5.57 -5.60 -6.28
C ALA A 209 5.41 -5.99 -7.76
N LEU A 210 4.36 -5.53 -8.43
CA LEU A 210 4.13 -5.77 -9.85
C LEU A 210 5.26 -5.20 -10.74
N SER A 211 5.73 -3.98 -10.43
CA SER A 211 6.85 -3.37 -11.16
C SER A 211 8.10 -4.22 -11.08
N TYR A 212 8.47 -4.63 -9.88
CA TYR A 212 9.68 -5.42 -9.70
C TYR A 212 9.56 -6.83 -10.27
N LEU A 213 8.39 -7.46 -10.21
CA LEU A 213 8.15 -8.75 -10.88
C LEU A 213 8.35 -8.62 -12.39
N GLU A 214 7.86 -7.55 -13.00
CA GLU A 214 8.00 -7.30 -14.43
C GLU A 214 9.45 -6.92 -14.80
N GLU A 215 10.05 -5.94 -14.10
CA GLU A 215 11.38 -5.40 -14.45
C GLU A 215 12.54 -6.32 -14.07
N LEU A 216 12.47 -7.01 -12.93
CA LEU A 216 13.58 -7.78 -12.39
C LEU A 216 13.44 -9.28 -12.66
N ALA A 217 12.21 -9.81 -12.71
CA ALA A 217 11.95 -11.23 -12.94
C ALA A 217 11.35 -11.52 -14.34
N GLY A 218 10.97 -10.50 -15.12
CA GLY A 218 10.35 -10.67 -16.42
C GLY A 218 8.94 -11.27 -16.36
N LEU A 219 8.29 -11.20 -15.20
CA LEU A 219 6.98 -11.79 -14.94
C LEU A 219 5.90 -10.71 -14.97
N SER A 220 5.05 -10.74 -15.98
CA SER A 220 3.91 -9.85 -16.10
C SER A 220 2.67 -10.52 -15.52
N ILE A 221 2.09 -9.92 -14.48
CA ILE A 221 0.87 -10.38 -13.81
C ILE A 221 -0.27 -9.42 -14.15
N SER A 222 -1.32 -9.93 -14.81
CA SER A 222 -2.49 -9.13 -15.14
C SER A 222 -3.31 -8.76 -13.90
N PHE A 223 -4.15 -7.73 -14.01
CA PHE A 223 -5.06 -7.30 -12.93
C PHE A 223 -5.93 -8.46 -12.41
N GLY A 224 -6.49 -9.26 -13.32
CA GLY A 224 -7.31 -10.43 -12.95
C GLY A 224 -6.51 -11.56 -12.30
N GLN A 225 -5.29 -11.83 -12.76
CA GLN A 225 -4.41 -12.84 -12.15
C GLN A 225 -4.03 -12.46 -10.72
N TRP A 226 -3.72 -11.18 -10.45
CA TRP A 226 -3.53 -10.71 -9.08
C TRP A 226 -4.74 -10.97 -8.21
N MET A 227 -5.95 -10.66 -8.71
CA MET A 227 -7.20 -10.87 -7.97
C MET A 227 -7.46 -12.35 -7.64
N LEU A 228 -7.04 -13.29 -8.48
CA LEU A 228 -7.19 -14.73 -8.22
C LEU A 228 -6.47 -15.17 -6.93
N LEU A 229 -5.42 -14.48 -6.53
CA LEU A 229 -4.69 -14.72 -5.28
C LEU A 229 -5.13 -13.76 -4.17
N GLY A 230 -5.26 -12.49 -4.49
CA GLY A 230 -5.53 -11.43 -3.52
C GLY A 230 -6.94 -11.50 -2.93
N VAL A 231 -7.96 -11.75 -3.76
CA VAL A 231 -9.36 -11.82 -3.29
C VAL A 231 -9.58 -12.99 -2.32
N PRO A 232 -9.18 -14.24 -2.63
CA PRO A 232 -9.29 -15.33 -1.66
C PRO A 232 -8.54 -15.07 -0.35
N ALA A 233 -7.33 -14.49 -0.43
CA ALA A 233 -6.57 -14.11 0.76
C ALA A 233 -7.32 -13.09 1.62
N ALA A 234 -7.85 -12.03 1.02
CA ALA A 234 -8.66 -11.04 1.73
C ALA A 234 -9.92 -11.65 2.36
N LEU A 235 -10.63 -12.51 1.61
CA LEU A 235 -11.81 -13.20 2.12
C LEU A 235 -11.53 -14.11 3.31
N LEU A 236 -10.35 -14.74 3.37
CA LEU A 236 -9.90 -15.52 4.52
C LEU A 236 -9.50 -14.64 5.70
N MET A 237 -8.86 -13.49 5.44
CA MET A 237 -8.39 -12.58 6.48
C MET A 237 -9.53 -11.83 7.18
N ILE A 238 -10.65 -11.55 6.50
CA ILE A 238 -11.81 -10.89 7.11
C ILE A 238 -12.32 -11.65 8.35
N PRO A 239 -12.75 -12.92 8.26
CA PRO A 239 -13.24 -13.65 9.42
C PRO A 239 -12.13 -13.92 10.47
N LEU A 240 -10.89 -14.09 10.03
CA LEU A 240 -9.75 -14.28 10.93
C LEU A 240 -9.48 -13.02 11.75
N GLY A 241 -9.43 -11.84 11.12
CA GLY A 241 -9.26 -10.55 11.79
C GLY A 241 -10.43 -10.23 12.74
N TRP A 242 -11.66 -10.49 12.30
CA TRP A 242 -12.86 -10.37 13.14
C TRP A 242 -12.77 -11.26 14.39
N TRP A 243 -12.49 -12.53 14.22
CA TRP A 243 -12.35 -13.49 15.33
C TRP A 243 -11.24 -13.08 16.29
N LEU A 244 -10.07 -12.66 15.75
CA LEU A 244 -8.93 -12.22 16.54
C LEU A 244 -9.26 -11.00 17.38
N LEU A 245 -9.91 -9.99 16.78
CA LEU A 245 -10.31 -8.76 17.50
C LEU A 245 -11.30 -9.05 18.62
N LEU A 246 -12.28 -9.93 18.40
CA LEU A 246 -13.21 -10.34 19.44
C LEU A 246 -12.54 -11.11 20.58
N ARG A 247 -11.46 -11.83 20.31
CA ARG A 247 -10.67 -12.56 21.32
C ARG A 247 -9.76 -11.64 22.11
N LEU A 248 -9.11 -10.68 21.44
CA LEU A 248 -8.18 -9.75 22.10
C LEU A 248 -8.90 -8.63 22.84
N PHE A 249 -10.02 -8.18 22.32
CA PHE A 249 -10.82 -7.09 22.85
C PHE A 249 -12.30 -7.50 22.92
N PRO A 250 -12.68 -8.39 23.86
CA PRO A 250 -14.06 -8.81 24.01
C PRO A 250 -14.97 -7.60 24.30
N PRO A 251 -16.09 -7.45 23.56
CA PRO A 251 -17.01 -6.34 23.75
C PRO A 251 -17.66 -6.36 25.14
N GLU A 252 -17.83 -5.20 25.75
CA GLU A 252 -18.52 -5.02 27.03
C GLU A 252 -20.04 -5.14 26.89
N LEU A 253 -20.57 -4.93 25.70
CA LEU A 253 -21.99 -4.96 25.38
C LEU A 253 -22.26 -5.99 24.28
N GLU A 254 -23.31 -6.78 24.42
CA GLU A 254 -23.74 -7.68 23.35
C GLU A 254 -24.40 -6.94 22.19
N ARG A 255 -25.11 -5.84 22.54
CA ARG A 255 -25.78 -4.98 21.57
C ARG A 255 -25.47 -3.52 21.87
N LEU A 256 -25.34 -2.75 20.82
CA LEU A 256 -25.20 -1.31 20.92
C LEU A 256 -26.53 -0.68 21.36
N PRO A 257 -26.51 0.37 22.19
CA PRO A 257 -27.71 1.01 22.75
C PRO A 257 -28.41 1.97 21.77
N PHE A 258 -28.35 1.68 20.48
CA PHE A 258 -29.11 2.36 19.44
C PHE A 258 -29.95 1.33 18.64
N GLU A 259 -31.01 1.79 18.00
CA GLU A 259 -31.88 0.92 17.22
C GLU A 259 -31.41 0.84 15.76
N ALA A 260 -31.83 -0.21 15.04
CA ALA A 260 -31.62 -0.31 13.60
C ALA A 260 -32.24 0.89 12.85
N ALA A 261 -33.31 1.47 13.41
CA ALA A 261 -33.95 2.69 12.91
C ALA A 261 -33.00 3.90 12.88
N ASP A 262 -32.02 3.98 13.77
CA ASP A 262 -31.05 5.08 13.78
C ASP A 262 -30.12 5.03 12.56
N ILE A 263 -29.71 3.83 12.16
CA ILE A 263 -28.92 3.62 10.92
C ILE A 263 -29.77 3.94 9.70
N GLU A 264 -31.04 3.51 9.71
CA GLU A 264 -31.98 3.84 8.64
C GLU A 264 -32.25 5.34 8.56
N ALA A 265 -32.38 6.03 9.70
CA ALA A 265 -32.51 7.48 9.74
C ALA A 265 -31.26 8.18 9.15
N LYS A 266 -30.04 7.70 9.47
CA LYS A 266 -28.80 8.21 8.87
C LYS A 266 -28.76 7.99 7.35
N LEU A 267 -29.21 6.83 6.87
CA LEU A 267 -29.33 6.55 5.42
C LEU A 267 -30.41 7.42 4.77
N ALA A 268 -31.57 7.58 5.42
CA ALA A 268 -32.65 8.44 4.94
C ALA A 268 -32.22 9.92 4.88
N ALA A 269 -31.40 10.37 5.83
CA ALA A 269 -30.84 11.72 5.82
C ALA A 269 -29.90 11.99 4.64
N LEU A 270 -29.26 10.95 4.07
CA LEU A 270 -28.49 11.08 2.85
C LEU A 270 -29.36 11.26 1.61
N GLY A 271 -30.66 10.97 1.70
CA GLY A 271 -31.60 11.05 0.57
C GLY A 271 -31.30 10.06 -0.56
N PRO A 272 -31.90 10.24 -1.74
CA PRO A 272 -31.63 9.44 -2.93
C PRO A 272 -30.18 9.63 -3.40
N LEU A 273 -29.69 8.72 -4.25
CA LEU A 273 -28.37 8.85 -4.87
C LEU A 273 -28.23 10.19 -5.61
N GLU A 274 -27.32 11.01 -5.13
CA GLU A 274 -27.02 12.28 -5.78
C GLU A 274 -26.41 12.09 -7.18
N PRO A 275 -26.59 13.05 -8.09
CA PRO A 275 -25.99 12.97 -9.43
C PRO A 275 -24.47 12.73 -9.40
N VAL A 276 -23.76 13.31 -8.44
CA VAL A 276 -22.32 13.16 -8.23
C VAL A 276 -21.99 11.72 -7.82
N GLU A 277 -22.71 11.13 -6.87
CA GLU A 277 -22.54 9.76 -6.43
C GLU A 277 -22.77 8.77 -7.59
N ARG A 278 -23.86 8.96 -8.36
CA ARG A 278 -24.18 8.12 -9.52
C ARG A 278 -23.13 8.20 -10.61
N LYS A 279 -22.63 9.39 -10.95
CA LYS A 279 -21.57 9.58 -11.94
C LYS A 279 -20.28 8.86 -11.49
N THR A 280 -19.89 9.04 -10.23
CA THR A 280 -18.75 8.36 -9.64
C THR A 280 -18.90 6.85 -9.72
N LEU A 281 -20.04 6.30 -9.31
CA LEU A 281 -20.32 4.87 -9.37
C LEU A 281 -20.21 4.31 -10.79
N VAL A 282 -20.76 5.02 -11.79
CA VAL A 282 -20.69 4.60 -13.20
C VAL A 282 -19.24 4.61 -13.69
N ILE A 283 -18.48 5.66 -13.41
CA ILE A 283 -17.05 5.76 -13.81
C ILE A 283 -16.26 4.61 -13.19
N PHE A 284 -16.45 4.33 -11.90
CA PHE A 284 -15.82 3.19 -11.23
C PHE A 284 -16.20 1.87 -11.89
N ALA A 285 -17.50 1.63 -12.09
CA ALA A 285 -17.98 0.40 -12.71
C ALA A 285 -17.38 0.19 -14.11
N VAL A 286 -17.33 1.24 -14.93
CA VAL A 286 -16.71 1.19 -16.26
C VAL A 286 -15.21 0.94 -16.17
N THR A 287 -14.50 1.62 -15.29
CA THR A 287 -13.04 1.45 -15.13
C THR A 287 -12.70 0.03 -14.65
N ILE A 288 -13.39 -0.48 -13.63
CA ILE A 288 -13.20 -1.83 -13.12
C ILE A 288 -13.51 -2.87 -14.21
N THR A 289 -14.63 -2.70 -14.92
CA THR A 289 -15.00 -3.59 -16.02
C THR A 289 -13.93 -3.57 -17.10
N ALA A 290 -13.40 -2.41 -17.45
CA ALA A 290 -12.32 -2.30 -18.43
C ALA A 290 -11.06 -3.06 -17.97
N TRP A 291 -10.63 -2.93 -16.70
CA TRP A 291 -9.49 -3.68 -16.18
C TRP A 291 -9.67 -5.20 -16.26
N LEU A 292 -10.89 -5.69 -16.03
CA LEU A 292 -11.19 -7.14 -16.04
C LEU A 292 -11.38 -7.69 -17.45
N VAL A 293 -11.96 -6.89 -18.36
CA VAL A 293 -12.34 -7.34 -19.71
C VAL A 293 -11.21 -7.14 -20.74
N THR A 294 -10.31 -6.19 -20.51
CA THR A 294 -9.20 -5.88 -21.46
C THR A 294 -8.36 -7.11 -21.84
N PRO A 295 -7.88 -7.95 -20.91
CA PRO A 295 -7.08 -9.14 -21.31
C PRO A 295 -7.87 -10.09 -22.22
N TRP A 296 -9.14 -10.29 -21.94
CA TRP A 296 -10.02 -11.13 -22.77
C TRP A 296 -10.31 -10.50 -24.14
N LEU A 297 -10.43 -9.16 -24.22
CA LEU A 297 -10.56 -8.44 -25.49
C LEU A 297 -9.27 -8.51 -26.31
N ALA A 298 -8.12 -8.45 -25.67
CA ALA A 298 -6.82 -8.63 -26.34
C ALA A 298 -6.75 -10.01 -27.00
N ASP A 299 -7.12 -11.06 -26.28
CA ASP A 299 -7.14 -12.43 -26.80
C ASP A 299 -8.12 -12.56 -28.00
N LEU A 300 -9.34 -12.06 -27.87
CA LEU A 300 -10.36 -12.11 -28.92
C LEU A 300 -9.99 -11.34 -30.19
N THR A 301 -9.32 -10.20 -30.02
CA THR A 301 -8.96 -9.32 -31.14
C THR A 301 -7.58 -9.59 -31.74
N GLY A 302 -6.88 -10.60 -31.21
CA GLY A 302 -5.49 -10.88 -31.60
C GLY A 302 -4.55 -9.73 -31.29
N GLY A 303 -4.73 -9.09 -30.14
CA GLY A 303 -3.91 -7.97 -29.68
C GLY A 303 -4.25 -6.60 -30.28
N ARG A 304 -5.31 -6.48 -31.09
CA ARG A 304 -5.70 -5.20 -31.70
C ARG A 304 -6.31 -4.22 -30.70
N VAL A 305 -6.94 -4.71 -29.66
CA VAL A 305 -7.56 -3.92 -28.57
C VAL A 305 -6.97 -4.40 -27.26
N ASP A 306 -5.88 -3.76 -26.86
CA ASP A 306 -5.16 -4.04 -25.60
C ASP A 306 -4.70 -2.73 -24.93
N PRO A 307 -5.65 -1.92 -24.44
CA PRO A 307 -5.26 -0.70 -23.73
C PRO A 307 -4.55 -1.06 -22.42
N PRO A 308 -3.36 -0.46 -22.17
CA PRO A 308 -2.64 -0.70 -20.92
C PRO A 308 -3.50 -0.34 -19.71
N VAL A 309 -3.45 -1.15 -18.65
CA VAL A 309 -4.22 -0.92 -17.41
C VAL A 309 -3.97 0.47 -16.81
N GLN A 310 -2.77 1.02 -17.04
CA GLN A 310 -2.34 2.36 -16.63
C GLN A 310 -3.13 3.45 -17.37
N ALA A 311 -3.32 3.29 -18.67
CA ALA A 311 -4.13 4.23 -19.46
C ALA A 311 -5.60 4.18 -19.05
N VAL A 312 -6.14 2.99 -18.77
CA VAL A 312 -7.51 2.81 -18.29
C VAL A 312 -7.71 3.52 -16.94
N ALA A 313 -6.77 3.35 -15.99
CA ALA A 313 -6.81 4.03 -14.70
C ALA A 313 -6.82 5.55 -14.85
N LEU A 314 -5.88 6.06 -15.66
CA LEU A 314 -5.75 7.50 -15.88
C LEU A 314 -6.97 8.08 -16.58
N LEU A 315 -7.50 7.43 -17.61
CA LEU A 315 -8.71 7.84 -18.30
C LEU A 315 -9.93 7.85 -17.36
N GLY A 316 -10.11 6.81 -16.55
CA GLY A 316 -11.15 6.75 -15.52
C GLY A 316 -11.04 7.95 -14.55
N GLY A 317 -9.84 8.20 -14.04
CA GLY A 317 -9.56 9.33 -13.15
C GLY A 317 -9.80 10.68 -13.81
N LEU A 318 -9.35 10.88 -15.05
CA LEU A 318 -9.52 12.14 -15.80
C LEU A 318 -10.98 12.41 -16.15
N THR A 319 -11.81 11.38 -16.34
CA THR A 319 -13.26 11.57 -16.60
C THR A 319 -13.94 12.32 -15.46
N LEU A 320 -13.46 12.22 -14.21
CA LEU A 320 -14.04 12.92 -13.06
C LEU A 320 -13.94 14.45 -13.18
N PHE A 321 -12.99 14.96 -13.98
CA PHE A 321 -12.77 16.39 -14.19
C PHE A 321 -13.56 16.97 -15.38
N LEU A 322 -14.16 16.13 -16.23
CA LEU A 322 -14.84 16.61 -17.42
C LEU A 322 -15.94 17.65 -17.07
N PRO A 323 -16.07 18.74 -17.83
CA PRO A 323 -17.01 19.84 -17.52
C PRO A 323 -18.47 19.39 -17.36
N THR A 324 -18.87 18.32 -18.07
CA THR A 324 -20.21 17.73 -18.00
C THR A 324 -20.40 16.76 -16.82
N ILE A 325 -19.30 16.24 -16.30
CA ILE A 325 -19.28 15.27 -15.18
C ILE A 325 -19.07 15.99 -13.87
N ARG A 326 -18.01 16.75 -13.74
CA ARG A 326 -17.69 17.63 -12.60
C ARG A 326 -17.88 16.95 -11.24
N VAL A 327 -17.24 15.80 -11.03
CA VAL A 327 -17.21 15.15 -9.71
C VAL A 327 -16.25 15.89 -8.79
N MET A 328 -15.11 16.31 -9.31
CA MET A 328 -14.12 17.09 -8.56
C MET A 328 -13.42 18.12 -9.44
N SER A 329 -12.89 19.16 -8.81
CA SER A 329 -12.01 20.15 -9.42
C SER A 329 -10.53 19.74 -9.25
N TRP A 330 -9.65 20.32 -10.08
CA TRP A 330 -8.21 20.12 -9.94
C TRP A 330 -7.68 20.55 -8.56
N LYS A 331 -8.24 21.63 -8.00
CA LYS A 331 -7.86 22.11 -6.67
C LYS A 331 -8.20 21.11 -5.56
N GLU A 332 -9.37 20.48 -5.65
CA GLU A 332 -9.77 19.42 -4.70
C GLU A 332 -8.88 18.21 -4.84
N ALA A 333 -8.53 17.80 -6.08
CA ALA A 333 -7.58 16.72 -6.30
C ALA A 333 -6.21 17.04 -5.68
N GLN A 334 -5.65 18.22 -5.92
CA GLN A 334 -4.37 18.64 -5.35
C GLN A 334 -4.35 18.59 -3.81
N GLN A 335 -5.45 18.93 -3.17
CA GLN A 335 -5.54 19.00 -1.71
C GLN A 335 -5.79 17.65 -1.03
N ASN A 336 -6.42 16.70 -1.73
CA ASN A 336 -6.88 15.44 -1.15
C ASN A 336 -6.12 14.20 -1.65
N MET A 337 -5.27 14.35 -2.67
CA MET A 337 -4.44 13.26 -3.16
C MET A 337 -3.19 13.07 -2.31
N ASP A 338 -2.79 11.81 -2.15
CA ASP A 338 -1.53 11.45 -1.52
C ASP A 338 -0.34 11.61 -2.49
N TRP A 339 0.09 12.85 -2.71
CA TRP A 339 1.31 13.15 -3.48
C TRP A 339 2.57 12.59 -2.82
N GLY A 340 2.53 12.40 -1.48
CA GLY A 340 3.61 11.78 -0.74
C GLY A 340 3.84 10.34 -1.15
N GLY A 341 2.76 9.59 -1.28
CA GLY A 341 2.78 8.22 -1.79
C GLY A 341 3.33 8.13 -3.21
N VAL A 342 2.97 9.08 -4.10
CA VAL A 342 3.53 9.12 -5.47
C VAL A 342 5.06 9.26 -5.42
N MET A 343 5.59 10.24 -4.65
CA MET A 343 7.03 10.45 -4.53
C MET A 343 7.74 9.27 -3.88
N LEU A 344 7.09 8.62 -2.93
CA LEU A 344 7.62 7.44 -2.26
C LEU A 344 7.74 6.24 -3.23
N ILE A 345 6.75 6.02 -4.09
CA ILE A 345 6.83 5.00 -5.16
C ILE A 345 8.00 5.32 -6.10
N VAL A 346 8.10 6.56 -6.56
CA VAL A 346 9.17 7.00 -7.47
C VAL A 346 10.56 6.70 -6.88
N ALA A 347 10.80 7.11 -5.65
CA ALA A 347 12.09 6.85 -5.00
C ALA A 347 12.31 5.36 -4.70
N GLY A 348 11.25 4.67 -4.29
CA GLY A 348 11.29 3.23 -4.03
C GLY A 348 11.71 2.44 -5.27
N LEU A 349 11.09 2.70 -6.40
CA LEU A 349 11.42 2.06 -7.68
C LEU A 349 12.86 2.35 -8.11
N SER A 350 13.29 3.62 -8.04
CA SER A 350 14.67 4.00 -8.41
C SER A 350 15.70 3.34 -7.49
N LEU A 351 15.49 3.39 -6.18
CA LEU A 351 16.42 2.85 -5.20
C LEU A 351 16.46 1.31 -5.26
N GLY A 352 15.29 0.67 -5.35
CA GLY A 352 15.21 -0.79 -5.42
C GLY A 352 15.88 -1.36 -6.66
N LEU A 353 15.70 -0.70 -7.81
CA LEU A 353 16.37 -1.11 -9.05
C LEU A 353 17.90 -1.06 -8.90
N VAL A 354 18.48 0.03 -8.43
CA VAL A 354 19.93 0.13 -8.26
C VAL A 354 20.47 -0.78 -7.15
N VAL A 355 19.71 -1.05 -6.10
CA VAL A 355 20.05 -2.04 -5.07
C VAL A 355 20.10 -3.45 -5.69
N PHE A 356 19.22 -3.76 -6.63
CA PHE A 356 19.22 -5.04 -7.34
C PHE A 356 20.39 -5.11 -8.35
N GLU A 357 20.53 -4.13 -9.24
CA GLU A 357 21.55 -4.09 -10.30
C GLU A 357 22.99 -4.10 -9.77
N THR A 358 23.23 -3.47 -8.62
CA THR A 358 24.55 -3.47 -7.97
C THR A 358 24.90 -4.75 -7.23
N GLY A 359 23.98 -5.73 -7.19
CA GLY A 359 24.11 -6.98 -6.46
C GLY A 359 23.92 -6.85 -4.94
N ALA A 360 23.60 -5.66 -4.45
CA ALA A 360 23.36 -5.43 -3.02
C ALA A 360 22.14 -6.20 -2.49
N ALA A 361 21.09 -6.32 -3.31
CA ALA A 361 19.91 -7.12 -3.00
C ALA A 361 20.28 -8.59 -2.78
N ARG A 362 21.06 -9.16 -3.69
CA ARG A 362 21.53 -10.57 -3.61
C ARG A 362 22.38 -10.80 -2.36
N TRP A 363 23.30 -9.90 -2.07
CA TRP A 363 24.13 -10.00 -0.87
C TRP A 363 23.32 -9.92 0.41
N LEU A 364 22.37 -8.98 0.51
CA LEU A 364 21.45 -8.90 1.66
C LEU A 364 20.54 -10.12 1.78
N ALA A 365 20.01 -10.61 0.67
CA ALA A 365 19.16 -11.79 0.65
C ALA A 365 19.90 -13.01 1.23
N GLN A 366 21.14 -13.23 0.80
CA GLN A 366 21.97 -14.32 1.30
C GLN A 366 22.42 -14.11 2.75
N LEU A 367 22.68 -12.88 3.17
CA LEU A 367 23.03 -12.57 4.56
C LEU A 367 21.86 -12.86 5.50
N LEU A 368 20.64 -12.42 5.15
CA LEU A 368 19.46 -12.48 6.02
C LEU A 368 18.71 -13.79 5.89
N LEU A 369 18.59 -14.33 4.68
CA LEU A 369 17.70 -15.44 4.34
C LEU A 369 18.43 -16.64 3.70
N GLY A 370 19.76 -16.59 3.57
CA GLY A 370 20.53 -17.66 2.92
C GLY A 370 20.37 -19.03 3.56
N ASN A 371 20.03 -19.09 4.85
CA ASN A 371 19.73 -20.34 5.55
C ASN A 371 18.34 -20.92 5.20
N LEU A 372 17.52 -20.21 4.44
CA LEU A 372 16.20 -20.68 4.01
C LEU A 372 16.27 -21.96 3.16
N ILE A 373 17.41 -22.19 2.50
CA ILE A 373 17.66 -23.41 1.74
C ILE A 373 17.57 -24.68 2.64
N LEU A 374 17.87 -24.55 3.92
CA LEU A 374 17.79 -25.64 4.90
C LEU A 374 16.34 -25.91 5.34
N VAL A 375 15.42 -25.01 5.05
CA VAL A 375 14.00 -25.15 5.37
C VAL A 375 13.33 -26.01 4.29
N PRO A 376 12.49 -27.00 4.67
CA PRO A 376 11.70 -27.77 3.69
C PRO A 376 10.93 -26.85 2.74
N ALA A 377 10.91 -27.18 1.45
CA ALA A 377 10.33 -26.33 0.39
C ALA A 377 8.91 -25.86 0.72
N LEU A 378 8.06 -26.73 1.24
CA LEU A 378 6.68 -26.41 1.65
C LEU A 378 6.59 -25.32 2.73
N LEU A 379 7.59 -25.20 3.61
CA LEU A 379 7.59 -24.24 4.72
C LEU A 379 8.27 -22.92 4.37
N ARG A 380 9.04 -22.84 3.26
CA ARG A 380 9.77 -21.63 2.86
C ARG A 380 8.86 -20.40 2.70
N PRO A 381 7.71 -20.49 2.03
CA PRO A 381 6.82 -19.32 1.90
C PRO A 381 6.36 -18.79 3.27
N PHE A 382 6.05 -19.67 4.21
CA PHE A 382 5.62 -19.26 5.55
C PHE A 382 6.75 -18.58 6.33
N VAL A 383 7.98 -19.08 6.23
CA VAL A 383 9.15 -18.45 6.88
C VAL A 383 9.45 -17.10 6.26
N ILE A 384 9.35 -16.96 4.93
CA ILE A 384 9.52 -15.68 4.23
C ILE A 384 8.46 -14.68 4.70
N VAL A 385 7.19 -15.05 4.69
CA VAL A 385 6.08 -14.19 5.14
C VAL A 385 6.28 -13.77 6.59
N LEU A 386 6.67 -14.70 7.47
CA LEU A 386 6.95 -14.38 8.87
C LEU A 386 8.13 -13.41 9.02
N ALA A 387 9.23 -13.64 8.29
CA ALA A 387 10.39 -12.77 8.30
C ALA A 387 10.04 -11.35 7.81
N VAL A 388 9.28 -11.24 6.71
CA VAL A 388 8.79 -9.97 6.18
C VAL A 388 7.85 -9.28 7.18
N ALA A 389 6.95 -10.02 7.81
CA ALA A 389 6.05 -9.48 8.84
C ALA A 389 6.83 -8.94 10.05
N MET A 390 7.88 -9.63 10.48
CA MET A 390 8.75 -9.15 11.57
C MET A 390 9.53 -7.90 11.17
N LEU A 391 10.07 -7.86 9.95
CA LEU A 391 10.74 -6.68 9.42
C LEU A 391 9.77 -5.51 9.27
N HIS A 392 8.53 -5.78 8.84
CA HIS A 392 7.51 -4.74 8.69
C HIS A 392 7.17 -4.03 10.01
N LEU A 393 7.33 -4.69 11.16
CA LEU A 393 7.14 -4.03 12.47
C LEU A 393 8.10 -2.85 12.70
N LEU A 394 9.20 -2.78 11.96
CA LEU A 394 10.15 -1.67 12.00
C LEU A 394 9.72 -0.48 11.12
N PHE A 395 8.74 -0.66 10.24
CA PHE A 395 8.32 0.34 9.27
C PHE A 395 6.87 0.76 9.51
N SER A 396 6.60 2.05 9.43
CA SER A 396 5.25 2.61 9.52
C SER A 396 4.47 2.59 8.19
N SER A 397 5.11 2.15 7.08
CA SER A 397 4.55 2.23 5.73
C SER A 397 4.70 0.92 4.96
N ASN A 398 3.58 0.37 4.46
CA ASN A 398 3.55 -0.79 3.57
C ASN A 398 4.33 -0.52 2.28
N THR A 399 4.25 0.70 1.74
CA THR A 399 4.93 1.13 0.53
C THR A 399 6.45 1.10 0.69
N VAL A 400 6.95 1.62 1.82
CA VAL A 400 8.38 1.56 2.15
C VAL A 400 8.83 0.11 2.27
N THR A 401 8.10 -0.71 3.01
CA THR A 401 8.41 -2.13 3.19
C THR A 401 8.48 -2.86 1.84
N GLY A 402 7.48 -2.67 0.97
CA GLY A 402 7.45 -3.26 -0.36
C GLY A 402 8.64 -2.82 -1.23
N SER A 403 8.96 -1.53 -1.24
CA SER A 403 10.08 -0.98 -2.01
C SER A 403 11.44 -1.58 -1.63
N LEU A 404 11.62 -1.89 -0.35
CA LEU A 404 12.88 -2.37 0.19
C LEU A 404 13.02 -3.89 0.12
N ILE A 405 11.95 -4.59 0.44
CA ILE A 405 12.00 -6.04 0.63
C ILE A 405 11.83 -6.78 -0.70
N MET A 406 11.02 -6.28 -1.63
CA MET A 406 10.76 -6.99 -2.90
C MET A 406 12.02 -7.24 -3.73
N PRO A 407 12.96 -6.28 -3.96
CA PRO A 407 14.19 -6.57 -4.68
C PRO A 407 15.03 -7.65 -4.01
N ILE A 408 15.05 -7.70 -2.67
CA ILE A 408 15.79 -8.69 -1.88
C ILE A 408 15.15 -10.07 -2.03
N LEU A 409 13.82 -10.15 -1.94
CA LEU A 409 13.08 -11.41 -2.10
C LEU A 409 13.21 -11.95 -3.52
N LEU A 410 13.15 -11.10 -4.55
CA LEU A 410 13.32 -11.52 -5.93
C LEU A 410 14.74 -12.01 -6.19
N ALA A 411 15.77 -11.35 -5.67
CA ALA A 411 17.13 -11.82 -5.74
C ALA A 411 17.28 -13.20 -5.07
N LEU A 412 16.64 -13.41 -3.93
CA LEU A 412 16.62 -14.71 -3.26
C LEU A 412 15.89 -15.78 -4.08
N ALA A 413 14.74 -15.46 -4.65
CA ALA A 413 13.94 -16.39 -5.45
C ALA A 413 14.74 -16.87 -6.68
N ILE A 414 15.41 -15.95 -7.36
CA ILE A 414 16.28 -16.24 -8.51
C ILE A 414 17.44 -17.15 -8.08
N ASP A 415 18.12 -16.84 -6.97
CA ASP A 415 19.23 -17.65 -6.46
C ASP A 415 18.82 -19.07 -6.01
N LEU A 416 17.59 -19.21 -5.51
CA LEU A 416 17.06 -20.51 -5.08
C LEU A 416 16.46 -21.32 -6.23
N GLY A 417 16.42 -20.76 -7.46
CA GLY A 417 15.76 -21.40 -8.61
C GLY A 417 14.27 -21.63 -8.35
N LEU A 418 13.65 -20.79 -7.53
CA LEU A 418 12.21 -20.81 -7.34
C LEU A 418 11.59 -20.16 -8.57
N ASP A 419 10.60 -20.82 -9.17
CA ASP A 419 9.73 -20.16 -10.14
C ASP A 419 9.07 -18.99 -9.39
N ALA A 420 9.38 -17.78 -9.85
CA ALA A 420 8.97 -16.54 -9.20
C ALA A 420 7.47 -16.31 -9.34
#